data_8b19cadeb8005e9f9603081c98d0d088
#
_entry.id   8b19cadeb8005e9f9603081c98d0d088
#
_cell.length_a   1.000
_cell.length_b   1.000
_cell.length_c   1.000
_cell.angle_alpha   90.00
_cell.angle_beta   90.00
_cell.angle_gamma   90.00
#
_symmetry.space_group_name_H-M   'P 1'
#
loop_
_entity.id
_entity.type
_entity.pdbx_description
1 polymer ?
#
loop_
_entity_poly.entity_id
_entity_poly.type
_entity_poly.pdbx_seq_one_letter_code
_entity_poly.pdbx_strand_id
1 'polypeptide(L)'
;MRAILLNIQNGMRLQDALETSKNISTNLVMLSLVESSINNILVGQSWIEPFEKAGFSAPMATEMLKIGMQTDLAEMMQKLLDYMEIEIDESMKRIMKVLPQIIYIIVGLMLIFVTVVVLVPLIQMYMGTWMFSAYL
;
A
#
# COMPACT_ATOMS: atom_id res chain seq x y z
N MET A 1 -4.23 2.76 13.65
CA MET A 1 -4.26 4.21 13.90
C MET A 1 -5.69 4.74 14.09
N ARG A 2 -6.62 4.57 13.14
CA ARG A 2 -8.02 5.08 13.27
C ARG A 2 -8.74 4.65 14.56
N ALA A 3 -8.63 3.39 14.96
CA ALA A 3 -9.24 2.89 16.18
C ALA A 3 -8.69 3.58 17.45
N ILE A 4 -7.40 3.82 17.50
CA ILE A 4 -6.75 4.53 18.59
C ILE A 4 -7.24 5.97 18.65
N LEU A 5 -7.30 6.66 17.51
CA LEU A 5 -7.80 8.03 17.43
C LEU A 5 -9.24 8.15 17.93
N LEU A 6 -10.14 7.30 17.45
CA LEU A 6 -11.55 7.31 17.84
C LEU A 6 -11.72 7.11 19.37
N ASN A 7 -10.91 6.24 19.96
CA ASN A 7 -10.94 6.01 21.40
C ASN A 7 -10.44 7.24 22.19
N ILE A 8 -9.38 7.90 21.70
CA ILE A 8 -8.86 9.12 22.33
C ILE A 8 -9.85 10.28 22.17
N GLN A 9 -10.48 10.43 21.01
CA GLN A 9 -11.53 11.45 20.80
C GLN A 9 -12.76 11.26 21.70
N ASN A 10 -13.04 10.01 22.06
CA ASN A 10 -14.09 9.67 23.05
C ASN A 10 -13.64 9.86 24.52
N GLY A 11 -12.48 10.45 24.76
CA GLY A 11 -11.96 10.73 26.09
C GLY A 11 -11.27 9.56 26.78
N MET A 12 -10.97 8.46 26.05
CA MET A 12 -10.19 7.35 26.60
C MET A 12 -8.72 7.75 26.76
N ARG A 13 -8.07 7.23 27.80
CA ARG A 13 -6.62 7.40 27.94
C ARG A 13 -5.90 6.66 26.83
N LEU A 14 -4.72 7.16 26.44
CA LEU A 14 -3.90 6.53 25.40
C LEU A 14 -3.62 5.05 25.69
N GLN A 15 -3.36 4.70 26.94
CA GLN A 15 -3.12 3.32 27.37
C GLN A 15 -4.33 2.42 27.09
N ASP A 16 -5.53 2.86 27.50
CA ASP A 16 -6.78 2.11 27.30
C ASP A 16 -7.13 2.00 25.81
N ALA A 17 -6.84 3.04 25.04
CA ALA A 17 -7.01 3.04 23.58
C ALA A 17 -6.08 2.04 22.89
N LEU A 18 -4.84 1.93 23.33
CA LEU A 18 -3.88 0.94 22.84
C LEU A 18 -4.31 -0.49 23.22
N GLU A 19 -4.77 -0.70 24.45
CA GLU A 19 -5.24 -1.99 24.92
C GLU A 19 -6.48 -2.48 24.16
N THR A 20 -7.42 -1.58 23.91
CA THR A 20 -8.59 -1.86 23.05
C THR A 20 -8.16 -2.20 21.61
N SER A 21 -7.16 -1.49 21.08
CA SER A 21 -6.62 -1.74 19.74
C SER A 21 -5.89 -3.08 19.64
N LYS A 22 -5.29 -3.57 20.72
CA LYS A 22 -4.70 -4.90 20.82
C LYS A 22 -5.74 -5.98 20.52
N ASN A 23 -6.94 -5.87 21.10
CA ASN A 23 -8.01 -6.86 20.95
C ASN A 23 -8.61 -6.90 19.54
N ILE A 24 -8.47 -5.85 18.77
CA ILE A 24 -8.98 -5.74 17.38
C ILE A 24 -7.94 -6.20 16.36
N SER A 25 -6.66 -6.23 16.73
CA SER A 25 -5.58 -6.53 15.82
C SER A 25 -5.39 -8.05 15.63
N THR A 26 -5.50 -8.51 14.41
CA THR A 26 -5.27 -9.92 14.03
C THR A 26 -3.78 -10.18 13.67
N ASN A 27 -2.98 -9.14 13.50
CA ASN A 27 -1.58 -9.25 13.07
C ASN A 27 -0.66 -9.37 14.30
N LEU A 28 0.06 -10.50 14.39
CA LEU A 28 0.99 -10.81 15.50
C LEU A 28 2.09 -9.75 15.66
N VAL A 29 2.61 -9.19 14.57
CA VAL A 29 3.64 -8.14 14.61
C VAL A 29 3.05 -6.86 15.21
N MET A 30 1.84 -6.50 14.80
CA MET A 30 1.16 -5.32 15.35
C MET A 30 0.82 -5.49 16.84
N LEU A 31 0.41 -6.70 17.23
CA LEU A 31 0.18 -7.07 18.62
C LEU A 31 1.43 -6.86 19.49
N SER A 32 2.58 -7.35 19.07
CA SER A 32 3.84 -7.19 19.81
C SER A 32 4.29 -5.73 19.91
N LEU A 33 4.06 -4.93 18.87
CA LEU A 33 4.37 -3.51 18.87
C LEU A 33 3.47 -2.72 19.84
N VAL A 34 2.18 -2.99 19.84
CA VAL A 34 1.22 -2.37 20.76
C VAL A 34 1.55 -2.75 22.21
N GLU A 35 1.89 -4.00 22.46
CA GLU A 35 2.27 -4.47 23.80
C GLU A 35 3.56 -3.79 24.29
N SER A 36 4.56 -3.68 23.42
CA SER A 36 5.79 -2.94 23.74
C SER A 36 5.51 -1.46 23.99
N SER A 37 4.56 -0.87 23.27
CA SER A 37 4.14 0.54 23.47
C SER A 37 3.45 0.75 24.82
N ILE A 38 2.59 -0.18 25.24
CA ILE A 38 1.96 -0.14 26.56
C ILE A 38 3.02 -0.23 27.67
N ASN A 39 3.98 -1.15 27.53
CA ASN A 39 5.08 -1.29 28.47
C ASN A 39 5.93 -0.01 28.55
N ASN A 40 6.22 0.62 27.41
CA ASN A 40 6.95 1.90 27.36
C ASN A 40 6.21 3.01 28.12
N ILE A 41 4.89 3.11 28.00
CA ILE A 41 4.09 4.07 28.75
C ILE A 41 4.23 3.85 30.26
N LEU A 42 4.17 2.59 30.71
CA LEU A 42 4.28 2.23 32.12
C LEU A 42 5.64 2.62 32.73
N VAL A 43 6.69 2.59 31.90
CA VAL A 43 8.07 2.96 32.32
C VAL A 43 8.36 4.45 32.07
N GLY A 44 7.41 5.20 31.53
CA GLY A 44 7.58 6.63 31.22
C GLY A 44 8.35 6.89 29.92
N GLN A 45 8.47 5.90 29.05
CA GLN A 45 9.11 6.00 27.72
C GLN A 45 8.08 6.32 26.65
N SER A 46 8.56 6.71 25.47
CA SER A 46 7.69 7.02 24.33
C SER A 46 7.02 5.75 23.79
N TRP A 47 5.69 5.77 23.71
CA TRP A 47 4.91 4.67 23.14
C TRP A 47 5.13 4.45 21.62
N ILE A 48 5.67 5.47 20.94
CA ILE A 48 5.94 5.45 19.49
C ILE A 48 7.24 4.71 19.18
N GLU A 49 8.17 4.65 20.13
CA GLU A 49 9.51 4.09 19.93
C GLU A 49 9.51 2.66 19.36
N PRO A 50 8.63 1.73 19.78
CA PRO A 50 8.54 0.40 19.17
C PRO A 50 8.16 0.45 17.68
N PHE A 51 7.26 1.35 17.28
CA PHE A 51 6.85 1.52 15.89
C PHE A 51 7.95 2.13 15.03
N GLU A 52 8.71 3.06 15.59
CA GLU A 52 9.87 3.68 14.95
C GLU A 52 10.98 2.64 14.69
N LYS A 53 11.34 1.85 15.69
CA LYS A 53 12.33 0.78 15.58
C LYS A 53 11.95 -0.32 14.59
N ALA A 54 10.67 -0.60 14.48
CA ALA A 54 10.14 -1.59 13.53
C ALA A 54 10.01 -1.05 12.09
N GLY A 55 10.28 0.24 11.86
CA GLY A 55 10.13 0.88 10.54
C GLY A 55 8.68 1.01 10.07
N PHE A 56 7.72 0.90 10.99
CA PHE A 56 6.28 0.95 10.67
C PHE A 56 5.74 2.36 10.52
N SER A 57 6.49 3.36 10.92
CA SER A 57 6.08 4.76 10.77
C SER A 57 7.08 5.55 9.95
N ALA A 58 6.56 6.36 9.02
CA ALA A 58 7.38 7.34 8.33
C ALA A 58 7.98 8.32 9.37
N PRO A 59 9.22 8.82 9.15
CA PRO A 59 9.87 9.75 10.10
C PRO A 59 8.98 10.93 10.47
N MET A 60 8.24 11.47 9.49
CA MET A 60 7.30 12.58 9.69
C MET A 60 6.14 12.21 10.62
N ALA A 61 5.61 11.00 10.49
CA ALA A 61 4.53 10.51 11.36
C ALA A 61 4.98 10.41 12.82
N THR A 62 6.20 9.92 13.04
CA THR A 62 6.79 9.83 14.37
C THR A 62 6.97 11.20 15.02
N GLU A 63 7.49 12.17 14.27
CA GLU A 63 7.65 13.55 14.74
C GLU A 63 6.29 14.20 15.08
N MET A 64 5.30 14.07 14.22
CA MET A 64 3.94 14.59 14.48
C MET A 64 3.32 13.99 15.76
N LEU A 65 3.49 12.69 15.98
CA LEU A 65 2.98 12.04 17.17
C LEU A 65 3.75 12.43 18.45
N LYS A 66 5.07 12.65 18.35
CA LYS A 66 5.86 13.19 19.48
C LYS A 66 5.42 14.60 19.86
N ILE A 67 5.17 15.47 18.90
CA ILE A 67 4.65 16.82 19.13
C ILE A 67 3.24 16.74 19.72
N GLY A 68 2.37 15.87 19.22
CA GLY A 68 1.02 15.65 19.71
C GLY A 68 0.97 15.23 21.18
N MET A 69 1.96 14.50 21.67
CA MET A 69 2.04 14.14 23.10
C MET A 69 2.26 15.35 24.01
N GLN A 70 2.84 16.43 23.50
CA GLN A 70 3.10 17.65 24.26
C GLN A 70 1.98 18.69 24.12
N THR A 71 1.10 18.55 23.13
CA THR A 71 0.02 19.49 22.80
C THR A 71 -1.34 18.80 22.87
N ASP A 72 -1.88 18.42 21.73
CA ASP A 72 -3.12 17.67 21.58
C ASP A 72 -2.89 16.46 20.67
N LEU A 73 -2.85 15.28 21.30
CA LEU A 73 -2.60 14.03 20.61
C LEU A 73 -3.72 13.70 19.60
N ALA A 74 -4.98 14.01 19.95
CA ALA A 74 -6.12 13.72 19.08
C ALA A 74 -6.07 14.57 17.81
N GLU A 75 -5.76 15.86 17.91
CA GLU A 75 -5.63 16.76 16.76
C GLU A 75 -4.46 16.33 15.85
N MET A 76 -3.32 15.99 16.44
CA MET A 76 -2.16 15.56 15.65
C MET A 76 -2.36 14.20 14.97
N MET A 77 -3.04 13.27 15.64
CA MET A 77 -3.43 12.00 15.03
C MET A 77 -4.42 12.17 13.88
N GLN A 78 -5.36 13.12 14.02
CA GLN A 78 -6.29 13.44 12.93
C GLN A 78 -5.54 13.99 11.71
N LYS A 79 -4.68 14.98 11.92
CA LYS A 79 -3.84 15.53 10.83
C LYS A 79 -2.97 14.48 10.16
N LEU A 80 -2.43 13.54 10.95
CA LEU A 80 -1.64 12.44 10.43
C LEU A 80 -2.48 11.49 9.56
N LEU A 81 -3.70 11.16 9.99
CA LEU A 81 -4.62 10.33 9.21
C LEU A 81 -5.00 11.01 7.90
N ASP A 82 -5.33 12.29 7.92
CA ASP A 82 -5.66 13.07 6.72
C ASP A 82 -4.48 13.09 5.75
N TYR A 83 -3.25 13.27 6.25
CA TYR A 83 -2.03 13.20 5.44
C TYR A 83 -1.84 11.81 4.81
N MET A 84 -2.01 10.75 5.59
CA MET A 84 -1.89 9.38 5.08
C MET A 84 -2.96 9.04 4.04
N GLU A 85 -4.19 9.54 4.18
CA GLU A 85 -5.25 9.37 3.18
C GLU A 85 -4.88 10.03 1.86
N ILE A 86 -4.33 11.24 1.90
CA ILE A 86 -3.86 11.95 0.68
C ILE A 86 -2.72 11.17 0.02
N GLU A 87 -1.75 10.68 0.79
CA GLU A 87 -0.61 9.92 0.26
C GLU A 87 -1.04 8.59 -0.39
N ILE A 88 -2.02 7.90 0.22
CA ILE A 88 -2.62 6.70 -0.35
C ILE A 88 -3.36 7.02 -1.64
N ASP A 89 -4.15 8.08 -1.67
CA ASP A 89 -4.91 8.53 -2.85
C ASP A 89 -3.98 8.88 -4.02
N GLU A 90 -2.89 9.58 -3.76
CA GLU A 90 -1.89 9.91 -4.78
C GLU A 90 -1.19 8.65 -5.32
N SER A 91 -0.85 7.72 -4.44
CA SER A 91 -0.24 6.45 -4.81
C SER A 91 -1.20 5.60 -5.66
N MET A 92 -2.47 5.55 -5.28
CA MET A 92 -3.52 4.85 -6.05
C MET A 92 -3.75 5.50 -7.42
N LYS A 93 -3.81 6.83 -7.51
CA LYS A 93 -3.90 7.56 -8.79
C LYS A 93 -2.71 7.28 -9.69
N ARG A 94 -1.51 7.17 -9.14
CA ARG A 94 -0.30 6.81 -9.89
C ARG A 94 -0.41 5.40 -10.46
N ILE A 95 -0.84 4.42 -9.67
CA ILE A 95 -1.05 3.03 -10.12
C ILE A 95 -2.13 2.97 -11.20
N MET A 96 -3.26 3.63 -10.98
CA MET A 96 -4.36 3.69 -11.96
C MET A 96 -3.95 4.35 -13.28
N LYS A 97 -2.97 5.26 -13.28
CA LYS A 97 -2.45 5.89 -14.49
C LYS A 97 -1.52 4.97 -15.28
N VAL A 98 -0.75 4.14 -14.60
CA VAL A 98 0.23 3.23 -15.22
C VAL A 98 -0.41 1.90 -15.68
N LEU A 99 -1.43 1.43 -14.95
CA LEU A 99 -2.10 0.16 -15.22
C LEU A 99 -2.63 0.02 -16.66
N PRO A 100 -3.34 1.02 -17.25
CA PRO A 100 -3.80 0.92 -18.63
C PRO A 100 -2.65 0.80 -19.62
N GLN A 101 -1.53 1.47 -19.42
CA GLN A 101 -0.36 1.42 -20.28
C GLN A 101 0.23 0.01 -20.33
N ILE A 102 0.33 -0.68 -19.20
CA ILE A 102 0.80 -2.06 -19.12
C ILE A 102 -0.14 -2.99 -19.88
N ILE A 103 -1.45 -2.82 -19.71
CA ILE A 103 -2.47 -3.62 -20.40
C ILE A 103 -2.34 -3.44 -21.92
N TYR A 104 -2.20 -2.22 -22.43
CA TYR A 104 -2.03 -1.97 -23.86
C TYR A 104 -0.78 -2.62 -24.42
N ILE A 105 0.33 -2.62 -23.69
CA ILE A 105 1.57 -3.31 -24.12
C ILE A 105 1.33 -4.82 -24.22
N ILE A 106 0.69 -5.43 -23.24
CA ILE A 106 0.40 -6.87 -23.23
C ILE A 106 -0.51 -7.25 -24.39
N VAL A 107 -1.60 -6.49 -24.59
CA VAL A 107 -2.55 -6.72 -25.69
C VAL A 107 -1.89 -6.52 -27.03
N GLY A 108 -1.06 -5.47 -27.20
CA GLY A 108 -0.30 -5.24 -28.43
C GLY A 108 0.65 -6.39 -28.76
N LEU A 109 1.35 -6.91 -27.77
CA LEU A 109 2.27 -8.03 -27.94
C LEU A 109 1.52 -9.33 -28.31
N MET A 110 0.35 -9.55 -27.71
CA MET A 110 -0.52 -10.67 -28.04
C MET A 110 -1.07 -10.59 -29.46
N LEU A 111 -1.45 -9.38 -29.94
CA LEU A 111 -1.91 -9.17 -31.30
C LEU A 111 -0.78 -9.44 -32.33
N ILE A 112 0.44 -8.97 -32.05
CA ILE A 112 1.60 -9.27 -32.89
C ILE A 112 1.83 -10.78 -32.99
N PHE A 113 1.78 -11.47 -31.85
CA PHE A 113 1.95 -12.92 -31.82
C PHE A 113 0.90 -13.66 -32.67
N VAL A 114 -0.38 -13.32 -32.51
CA VAL A 114 -1.49 -13.90 -33.28
C VAL A 114 -1.31 -13.59 -34.76
N THR A 115 -0.93 -12.36 -35.11
CA THR A 115 -0.70 -11.95 -36.52
C THR A 115 0.41 -12.78 -37.16
N VAL A 116 1.54 -12.98 -36.49
CA VAL A 116 2.65 -13.80 -36.99
C VAL A 116 2.21 -15.25 -37.17
N VAL A 117 1.52 -15.85 -36.21
CA VAL A 117 1.07 -17.25 -36.27
C VAL A 117 0.08 -17.48 -37.40
N VAL A 118 -0.73 -16.50 -37.76
CA VAL A 118 -1.71 -16.61 -38.86
C VAL A 118 -1.09 -16.24 -40.22
N LEU A 119 -0.30 -15.16 -40.27
CA LEU A 119 0.30 -14.69 -41.54
C LEU A 119 1.36 -15.63 -42.08
N VAL A 120 2.21 -16.22 -41.26
CA VAL A 120 3.28 -17.11 -41.72
C VAL A 120 2.75 -18.31 -42.51
N PRO A 121 1.76 -19.10 -42.04
CA PRO A 121 1.22 -20.19 -42.84
C PRO A 121 0.46 -19.72 -44.08
N LEU A 122 -0.22 -18.55 -44.04
CA LEU A 122 -0.89 -17.99 -45.22
C LEU A 122 0.13 -17.63 -46.33
N ILE A 123 1.25 -17.01 -45.99
CA ILE A 123 2.31 -16.68 -46.93
C ILE A 123 2.94 -17.97 -47.51
N GLN A 124 3.14 -18.98 -46.68
CA GLN A 124 3.66 -20.27 -47.14
C GLN A 124 2.71 -20.97 -48.13
N MET A 125 1.40 -20.94 -47.86
CA MET A 125 0.41 -21.45 -48.82
C MET A 125 0.43 -20.69 -50.14
N TYR A 126 0.51 -19.37 -50.11
CA TYR A 126 0.53 -18.54 -51.31
C TYR A 126 1.80 -18.75 -52.13
N MET A 127 2.98 -18.77 -51.50
CA MET A 127 4.24 -18.99 -52.17
C MET A 127 4.38 -20.43 -52.68
N GLY A 128 3.87 -21.41 -51.94
CA GLY A 128 3.86 -22.82 -52.37
C GLY A 128 3.02 -23.04 -53.63
N THR A 129 1.88 -22.38 -53.77
CA THR A 129 1.05 -22.44 -54.99
C THR A 129 1.71 -21.73 -56.17
N TRP A 130 2.42 -20.64 -55.98
CA TRP A 130 3.16 -19.95 -57.06
C TRP A 130 4.34 -20.74 -57.58
N MET A 131 5.10 -21.41 -56.73
CA MET A 131 6.20 -22.27 -57.15
C MET A 131 5.71 -23.49 -57.93
N PHE A 132 4.60 -24.08 -57.57
CA PHE A 132 4.00 -25.21 -58.27
C PHE A 132 3.45 -24.81 -59.66
N SER A 133 2.91 -23.57 -59.77
CA SER A 133 2.41 -23.01 -61.02
C SER A 133 3.54 -22.62 -62.00
N ALA A 134 4.75 -22.35 -61.48
CA ALA A 134 5.89 -22.00 -62.33
C ALA A 134 6.64 -23.25 -62.94
N TYR A 135 6.35 -24.43 -62.40
CA TYR A 135 6.94 -25.71 -62.92
C TYR A 135 5.98 -26.53 -63.79
N LEU A 136 4.77 -26.07 -64.03
CA LEU A 136 3.79 -26.60 -64.93
C LEU A 136 3.68 -25.73 -66.20
#